data_65fd5ab179403d122152efd0398fe160
#
_entry.id   65fd5ab179403d122152efd0398fe160
#
_cell.length_a   1.000
_cell.length_b   1.000
_cell.length_c   1.000
_cell.angle_alpha   90.00
_cell.angle_beta   90.00
_cell.angle_gamma   90.00
#
_symmetry.space_group_name_H-M   'P 1'
#
loop_
_entity.id
_entity.type
_entity.pdbx_description
1 polymer ?
#
loop_
_entity_poly.entity_id
_entity_poly.type
_entity_poly.pdbx_seq_one_letter_code
_entity_poly.pdbx_strand_id
1 'polypeptide(L)'
;AEHSKDIDKMGMVDKVLTAGDVVLLQITKEPISTKGPRISTQISLTGRFLVLIPFDNKISISKKVSDGAEKERLKTLIESIRPEGFGVIIRTVAEGKKVAELHNDMNQLVKKWETTFKNIQKNKVPSKVLSEEDKASSILRDNFNQDFVSIICNEEKMVAR
;
A
#
# COMPACT_ATOMS: atom_id res chain seq x y z
N ALA A 1 -2.63 1.70 -20.96
CA ALA A 1 -1.98 2.43 -19.88
C ALA A 1 -0.52 2.59 -20.25
N GLU A 2 -0.08 3.82 -20.53
CA GLU A 2 1.34 4.09 -20.78
C GLU A 2 2.11 3.76 -19.51
N HIS A 3 3.12 2.91 -19.65
CA HIS A 3 4.07 2.60 -18.61
C HIS A 3 4.74 3.91 -18.15
N SER A 4 4.78 4.14 -16.84
CA SER A 4 5.59 5.22 -16.31
C SER A 4 7.03 5.03 -16.83
N LYS A 5 7.51 5.98 -17.62
CA LYS A 5 8.91 6.01 -18.03
C LYS A 5 9.77 5.93 -16.77
N ASP A 6 10.83 5.16 -16.82
CA ASP A 6 11.83 5.12 -15.73
C ASP A 6 12.37 6.54 -15.56
N ILE A 7 11.88 7.25 -14.56
CA ILE A 7 12.26 8.64 -14.29
C ILE A 7 13.56 8.59 -13.49
N ASP A 8 14.56 9.27 -13.98
CA ASP A 8 15.82 9.46 -13.25
C ASP A 8 15.51 10.07 -11.86
N LYS A 9 15.82 9.34 -10.80
CA LYS A 9 15.57 9.76 -9.41
C LYS A 9 16.34 11.02 -9.02
N MET A 10 17.36 11.38 -9.77
CA MET A 10 18.18 12.59 -9.61
C MET A 10 17.77 13.68 -10.61
N GLY A 11 16.77 13.42 -11.45
CA GLY A 11 16.26 14.37 -12.43
C GLY A 11 15.56 15.56 -11.81
N MET A 12 15.55 16.68 -12.53
CA MET A 12 14.85 17.89 -12.11
C MET A 12 13.36 17.77 -12.44
N VAL A 13 12.51 18.19 -11.50
CA VAL A 13 11.03 18.07 -11.60
C VAL A 13 10.49 18.85 -12.81
N ASP A 14 11.06 20.00 -13.13
CA ASP A 14 10.68 20.86 -14.26
C ASP A 14 10.92 20.24 -15.64
N LYS A 15 11.73 19.17 -15.72
CA LYS A 15 11.92 18.39 -16.95
C LYS A 15 10.84 17.33 -17.17
N VAL A 16 10.05 17.05 -16.14
CA VAL A 16 9.08 15.95 -16.12
C VAL A 16 7.65 16.48 -16.00
N LEU A 17 7.46 17.57 -15.26
CA LEU A 17 6.15 18.16 -14.99
C LEU A 17 6.14 19.63 -15.44
N THR A 18 5.02 20.02 -16.02
CA THR A 18 4.74 21.40 -16.42
C THR A 18 3.60 21.98 -15.58
N ALA A 19 3.52 23.31 -15.53
CA ALA A 19 2.42 23.97 -14.82
C ALA A 19 1.07 23.58 -15.45
N GLY A 20 0.14 23.11 -14.62
CA GLY A 20 -1.16 22.61 -15.05
C GLY A 20 -1.28 21.07 -15.14
N ASP A 21 -0.18 20.35 -15.05
CA ASP A 21 -0.20 18.89 -15.02
C ASP A 21 -0.91 18.37 -13.76
N VAL A 22 -1.72 17.34 -13.95
CA VAL A 22 -2.44 16.66 -12.88
C VAL A 22 -1.71 15.36 -12.55
N VAL A 23 -1.29 15.24 -11.30
CA VAL A 23 -0.55 14.07 -10.83
C VAL A 23 -1.23 13.42 -9.63
N LEU A 24 -1.15 12.09 -9.56
CA LEU A 24 -1.58 11.35 -8.38
C LEU A 24 -0.43 11.34 -7.36
N LEU A 25 -0.72 11.82 -6.15
CA LEU A 25 0.24 11.89 -5.06
C LEU A 25 -0.26 11.14 -3.84
N GLN A 26 0.65 10.49 -3.14
CA GLN A 26 0.44 9.95 -1.80
C GLN A 26 1.17 10.79 -0.77
N ILE A 27 0.47 11.21 0.28
CA ILE A 27 1.09 11.82 1.46
C ILE A 27 1.69 10.69 2.29
N THR A 28 3.01 10.63 2.36
CA THR A 28 3.75 9.58 3.11
C THR A 28 4.07 10.01 4.53
N LYS A 29 4.07 11.30 4.81
CA LYS A 29 4.17 11.88 6.16
C LYS A 29 3.36 13.17 6.21
N GLU A 30 2.65 13.34 7.30
CA GLU A 30 1.95 14.58 7.61
C GLU A 30 2.94 15.74 7.88
N PRO A 31 2.49 16.99 7.72
CA PRO A 31 3.32 18.14 8.06
C PRO A 31 3.65 18.14 9.55
N ILE A 32 4.90 18.49 9.88
CA ILE A 32 5.38 18.59 11.27
C ILE A 32 5.98 19.96 11.47
N SER A 33 5.40 20.76 12.36
CA SER A 33 5.84 22.15 12.64
C SER A 33 5.90 22.98 11.34
N THR A 34 7.05 23.54 10.99
CA THR A 34 7.25 24.36 9.79
C THR A 34 7.52 23.57 8.52
N LYS A 35 7.69 22.23 8.64
CA LYS A 35 7.94 21.35 7.48
C LYS A 35 6.62 20.90 6.86
N GLY A 36 6.46 21.10 5.55
CA GLY A 36 5.33 20.60 4.78
C GLY A 36 5.23 19.08 4.75
N PRO A 37 4.13 18.53 4.21
CA PRO A 37 3.96 17.09 4.08
C PRO A 37 5.01 16.48 3.15
N ARG A 38 5.37 15.24 3.43
CA ARG A 38 6.18 14.45 2.48
C ARG A 38 5.25 13.75 1.51
N ILE A 39 5.49 13.96 0.23
CA ILE A 39 4.69 13.40 -0.85
C ILE A 39 5.51 12.44 -1.71
N SER A 40 4.83 11.52 -2.40
CA SER A 40 5.41 10.60 -3.37
C SER A 40 4.42 10.34 -4.50
N THR A 41 4.91 10.17 -5.72
CA THR A 41 4.12 9.68 -6.86
C THR A 41 4.06 8.15 -6.89
N GLN A 42 4.94 7.47 -6.18
CA GLN A 42 4.86 6.03 -5.99
C GLN A 42 3.79 5.70 -4.97
N ILE A 43 2.66 5.20 -5.47
CA ILE A 43 1.52 4.85 -4.63
C ILE A 43 1.76 3.46 -4.03
N SER A 44 1.45 3.31 -2.74
CA SER A 44 1.53 2.05 -2.03
C SER A 44 0.28 1.84 -1.16
N LEU A 45 -0.32 0.66 -1.26
CA LEU A 45 -1.49 0.26 -0.49
C LEU A 45 -1.07 -0.79 0.53
N THR A 46 -1.18 -0.47 1.81
CA THR A 46 -0.74 -1.36 2.89
C THR A 46 -1.85 -2.29 3.33
N GLY A 47 -1.63 -3.59 3.19
CA GLY A 47 -2.43 -4.68 3.74
C GLY A 47 -1.83 -5.23 5.03
N ARG A 48 -2.39 -6.34 5.52
CA ARG A 48 -1.88 -7.04 6.70
C ARG A 48 -0.53 -7.70 6.42
N PHE A 49 -0.45 -8.48 5.35
CA PHE A 49 0.71 -9.29 4.99
C PHE A 49 1.53 -8.70 3.85
N LEU A 50 0.89 -7.90 3.01
CA LEU A 50 1.44 -7.40 1.76
C LEU A 50 1.33 -5.87 1.68
N VAL A 51 2.21 -5.27 0.87
CA VAL A 51 2.03 -3.90 0.37
C VAL A 51 1.97 -3.98 -1.13
N LEU A 52 0.89 -3.48 -1.73
CA LEU A 52 0.67 -3.46 -3.16
C LEU A 52 1.15 -2.13 -3.74
N ILE A 53 1.90 -2.19 -4.83
CA ILE A 53 2.44 -1.02 -5.52
C ILE A 53 1.93 -1.04 -6.97
N PRO A 54 0.92 -0.23 -7.32
CA PRO A 54 0.46 -0.13 -8.70
C PRO A 54 1.56 0.39 -9.63
N PHE A 55 1.53 -0.07 -10.87
CA PHE A 55 2.49 0.31 -11.93
C PHE A 55 3.94 -0.12 -11.64
N ASP A 56 4.12 -1.15 -10.85
CA ASP A 56 5.43 -1.78 -10.58
C ASP A 56 5.35 -3.28 -10.89
N ASN A 57 6.50 -3.92 -11.10
CA ASN A 57 6.58 -5.37 -11.34
C ASN A 57 7.52 -6.08 -10.36
N LYS A 58 8.06 -5.35 -9.39
CA LYS A 58 9.04 -5.90 -8.44
C LYS A 58 8.35 -6.62 -7.28
N ILE A 59 8.87 -7.79 -6.92
CA ILE A 59 8.54 -8.46 -5.67
C ILE A 59 9.72 -8.27 -4.72
N SER A 60 9.45 -7.72 -3.55
CA SER A 60 10.43 -7.50 -2.50
C SER A 60 9.96 -8.14 -1.21
N ILE A 61 10.87 -8.58 -0.38
CA ILE A 61 10.59 -9.21 0.91
C ILE A 61 11.24 -8.38 2.00
N SER A 62 10.56 -8.22 3.12
CA SER A 62 11.11 -7.56 4.30
C SER A 62 12.47 -8.16 4.69
N LYS A 63 13.45 -7.31 4.91
CA LYS A 63 14.79 -7.74 5.35
C LYS A 63 14.77 -8.44 6.71
N LYS A 64 13.70 -8.29 7.49
CA LYS A 64 13.52 -8.94 8.81
C LYS A 64 13.12 -10.41 8.69
N VAL A 65 12.61 -10.87 7.56
CA VAL A 65 12.48 -12.30 7.27
C VAL A 65 13.89 -12.86 7.13
N SER A 66 14.33 -13.73 8.01
CA SER A 66 15.73 -14.21 8.05
C SER A 66 15.92 -15.52 7.31
N ASP A 67 14.93 -16.41 7.36
CA ASP A 67 14.99 -17.73 6.74
C ASP A 67 14.95 -17.65 5.22
N GLY A 68 15.98 -18.21 4.58
CA GLY A 68 16.11 -18.26 3.12
C GLY A 68 15.05 -19.12 2.45
N ALA A 69 14.72 -20.28 3.01
CA ALA A 69 13.72 -21.18 2.48
C ALA A 69 12.34 -20.54 2.50
N GLU A 70 12.02 -19.85 3.61
CA GLU A 70 10.75 -19.11 3.74
C GLU A 70 10.67 -17.93 2.76
N LYS A 71 11.77 -17.21 2.51
CA LYS A 71 11.80 -16.17 1.47
C LYS A 71 11.44 -16.73 0.11
N GLU A 72 12.06 -17.81 -0.31
CA GLU A 72 11.78 -18.42 -1.62
C GLU A 72 10.33 -18.94 -1.69
N ARG A 73 9.83 -19.57 -0.61
CA ARG A 73 8.45 -20.01 -0.53
C ARG A 73 7.46 -18.84 -0.71
N LEU A 74 7.65 -17.77 0.05
CA LEU A 74 6.79 -16.57 -0.01
C LEU A 74 6.86 -15.91 -1.38
N LYS A 75 8.05 -15.82 -1.97
CA LYS A 75 8.25 -15.24 -3.29
C LYS A 75 7.48 -16.03 -4.35
N THR A 76 7.67 -17.34 -4.40
CA THR A 76 6.96 -18.24 -5.33
C THR A 76 5.44 -18.14 -5.18
N LEU A 77 4.95 -18.11 -3.94
CA LEU A 77 3.51 -17.94 -3.67
C LEU A 77 2.99 -16.62 -4.23
N ILE A 78 3.68 -15.52 -3.96
CA ILE A 78 3.24 -14.20 -4.44
C ILE A 78 3.35 -14.10 -5.96
N GLU A 79 4.38 -14.66 -6.58
CA GLU A 79 4.50 -14.74 -8.04
C GLU A 79 3.30 -15.45 -8.68
N SER A 80 2.76 -16.49 -8.03
CA SER A 80 1.62 -17.25 -8.54
C SER A 80 0.26 -16.54 -8.41
N ILE A 81 0.11 -15.60 -7.46
CA ILE A 81 -1.17 -14.94 -7.19
C ILE A 81 -1.18 -13.45 -7.56
N ARG A 82 -0.04 -12.87 -7.84
CA ARG A 82 0.11 -11.46 -8.13
C ARG A 82 -0.47 -11.12 -9.51
N PRO A 83 -1.40 -10.15 -9.62
CA PRO A 83 -1.83 -9.65 -10.91
C PRO A 83 -0.70 -8.90 -11.64
N GLU A 84 -0.75 -8.92 -12.95
CA GLU A 84 0.18 -8.16 -13.79
C GLU A 84 0.06 -6.66 -13.54
N GLY A 85 1.20 -5.94 -13.60
CA GLY A 85 1.25 -4.49 -13.40
C GLY A 85 1.26 -4.03 -11.95
N PHE A 86 1.44 -4.96 -10.99
CA PHE A 86 1.58 -4.64 -9.57
C PHE A 86 2.89 -5.15 -9.01
N GLY A 87 3.63 -4.27 -8.33
CA GLY A 87 4.69 -4.65 -7.43
C GLY A 87 4.15 -5.05 -6.06
N VAL A 88 4.89 -5.90 -5.34
CA VAL A 88 4.49 -6.37 -4.01
C VAL A 88 5.66 -6.34 -3.06
N ILE A 89 5.45 -5.81 -1.86
CA ILE A 89 6.37 -5.97 -0.74
C ILE A 89 5.73 -6.95 0.25
N ILE A 90 6.42 -8.05 0.53
CA ILE A 90 6.01 -9.05 1.51
C ILE A 90 6.47 -8.59 2.88
N ARG A 91 5.53 -8.42 3.81
CA ARG A 91 5.80 -7.97 5.19
C ARG A 91 6.27 -9.14 6.06
N THR A 92 6.95 -8.85 7.15
CA THR A 92 7.44 -9.86 8.10
C THR A 92 6.32 -10.74 8.66
N VAL A 93 5.15 -10.17 8.92
CA VAL A 93 3.99 -10.89 9.45
C VAL A 93 3.40 -11.92 8.46
N ALA A 94 3.90 -11.99 7.23
CA ALA A 94 3.56 -13.02 6.24
C ALA A 94 4.29 -14.35 6.48
N GLU A 95 5.31 -14.38 7.35
CA GLU A 95 6.02 -15.63 7.69
C GLU A 95 5.05 -16.69 8.21
N GLY A 96 5.20 -17.91 7.70
CA GLY A 96 4.36 -19.07 8.06
C GLY A 96 2.91 -19.00 7.58
N LYS A 97 2.50 -17.93 6.88
CA LYS A 97 1.12 -17.79 6.41
C LYS A 97 0.82 -18.69 5.23
N LYS A 98 -0.42 -19.16 5.18
CA LYS A 98 -0.94 -20.00 4.11
C LYS A 98 -1.26 -19.16 2.87
N VAL A 99 -1.23 -19.79 1.71
CA VAL A 99 -1.56 -19.13 0.43
C VAL A 99 -2.93 -18.45 0.44
N ALA A 100 -3.91 -19.05 1.07
CA ALA A 100 -5.25 -18.49 1.15
C ALA A 100 -5.30 -17.14 1.89
N GLU A 101 -4.51 -16.98 2.97
CA GLU A 101 -4.43 -15.72 3.71
C GLU A 101 -3.77 -14.63 2.87
N LEU A 102 -2.67 -14.94 2.19
CA LEU A 102 -1.95 -14.01 1.31
C LEU A 102 -2.80 -13.63 0.09
N HIS A 103 -3.50 -14.59 -0.50
CA HIS A 103 -4.41 -14.35 -1.62
C HIS A 103 -5.59 -13.45 -1.24
N ASN A 104 -6.17 -13.66 -0.05
CA ASN A 104 -7.25 -12.81 0.44
C ASN A 104 -6.77 -11.36 0.65
N ASP A 105 -5.60 -11.17 1.27
CA ASP A 105 -5.00 -9.84 1.47
C ASP A 105 -4.72 -9.15 0.12
N MET A 106 -4.16 -9.89 -0.84
CA MET A 106 -3.92 -9.43 -2.21
C MET A 106 -5.21 -8.95 -2.88
N ASN A 107 -6.27 -9.76 -2.85
CA ASN A 107 -7.55 -9.43 -3.47
C ASN A 107 -8.18 -8.17 -2.86
N GLN A 108 -8.09 -8.01 -1.54
CA GLN A 108 -8.57 -6.80 -0.87
C GLN A 108 -7.82 -5.55 -1.34
N LEU A 109 -6.49 -5.64 -1.46
CA LEU A 109 -5.66 -4.55 -1.94
C LEU A 109 -5.94 -4.18 -3.40
N VAL A 110 -6.08 -5.18 -4.26
CA VAL A 110 -6.44 -4.96 -5.68
C VAL A 110 -7.80 -4.29 -5.79
N LYS A 111 -8.82 -4.77 -5.07
CA LYS A 111 -10.15 -4.16 -5.03
C LYS A 111 -10.12 -2.72 -4.50
N LYS A 112 -9.30 -2.45 -3.47
CA LYS A 112 -9.08 -1.10 -2.93
C LYS A 112 -8.48 -0.18 -4.01
N TRP A 113 -7.49 -0.68 -4.77
CA TRP A 113 -6.90 0.05 -5.88
C TRP A 113 -7.91 0.33 -7.00
N GLU A 114 -8.66 -0.67 -7.44
CA GLU A 114 -9.67 -0.51 -8.50
C GLU A 114 -10.72 0.55 -8.13
N THR A 115 -11.16 0.54 -6.88
CA THR A 115 -12.10 1.55 -6.37
C THR A 115 -11.46 2.95 -6.37
N THR A 116 -10.20 3.04 -5.95
CA THR A 116 -9.44 4.29 -5.97
C THR A 116 -9.29 4.81 -7.39
N PHE A 117 -8.95 3.95 -8.34
CA PHE A 117 -8.79 4.30 -9.74
C PHE A 117 -10.09 4.82 -10.37
N LYS A 118 -11.23 4.22 -10.05
CA LYS A 118 -12.55 4.72 -10.44
C LYS A 118 -12.84 6.12 -9.88
N ASN A 119 -12.41 6.39 -8.64
CA ASN A 119 -12.59 7.71 -8.02
C ASN A 119 -11.71 8.77 -8.68
N ILE A 120 -10.47 8.42 -9.08
CA ILE A 120 -9.58 9.32 -9.84
C ILE A 120 -10.27 9.80 -11.13
N GLN A 121 -10.93 8.89 -11.85
CA GLN A 121 -11.59 9.22 -13.11
C GLN A 121 -12.84 10.07 -12.96
N LYS A 122 -13.52 10.00 -11.81
CA LYS A 122 -14.81 10.69 -11.58
C LYS A 122 -14.67 12.05 -10.91
N ASN A 123 -13.64 12.22 -10.08
CA ASN A 123 -13.52 13.39 -9.24
C ASN A 123 -12.84 14.55 -9.96
N LYS A 124 -13.33 15.76 -9.70
CA LYS A 124 -12.63 16.98 -10.13
C LYS A 124 -11.36 17.16 -9.31
N VAL A 125 -10.31 17.66 -9.95
CA VAL A 125 -9.03 17.96 -9.29
C VAL A 125 -9.01 19.41 -8.76
N PRO A 126 -8.37 19.67 -7.63
CA PRO A 126 -7.76 18.70 -6.72
C PRO A 126 -8.78 17.97 -5.84
N SER A 127 -8.62 16.67 -5.57
CA SER A 127 -9.50 15.92 -4.69
C SER A 127 -8.77 14.78 -3.98
N LYS A 128 -9.26 14.42 -2.78
CA LYS A 128 -8.80 13.24 -2.06
C LYS A 128 -9.54 12.00 -2.60
N VAL A 129 -8.83 11.09 -3.23
CA VAL A 129 -9.39 9.89 -3.88
C VAL A 129 -9.37 8.65 -3.01
N LEU A 130 -8.45 8.60 -2.04
CA LEU A 130 -8.33 7.55 -1.05
C LEU A 130 -7.86 8.16 0.28
N SER A 131 -8.38 7.65 1.37
CA SER A 131 -7.83 7.85 2.71
C SER A 131 -7.35 6.52 3.25
N GLU A 132 -6.16 6.50 3.82
CA GLU A 132 -5.74 5.33 4.58
C GLU A 132 -6.57 5.17 5.84
N GLU A 133 -6.53 3.99 6.42
CA GLU A 133 -7.13 3.70 7.70
C GLU A 133 -6.53 4.61 8.78
N ASP A 134 -7.33 4.95 9.77
CA ASP A 134 -6.84 5.66 10.94
C ASP A 134 -5.82 4.80 11.72
N LYS A 135 -5.12 5.44 12.65
CA LYS A 135 -4.05 4.80 13.41
C LYS A 135 -4.53 3.59 14.22
N ALA A 136 -5.73 3.64 14.79
CA ALA A 136 -6.27 2.54 15.59
C ALA A 136 -6.59 1.33 14.70
N SER A 137 -7.26 1.56 13.57
CA SER A 137 -7.54 0.51 12.56
C SER A 137 -6.25 -0.12 12.02
N SER A 138 -5.22 0.68 11.79
CA SER A 138 -3.90 0.18 11.35
C SER A 138 -3.24 -0.71 12.41
N ILE A 139 -3.32 -0.33 13.70
CA ILE A 139 -2.78 -1.12 14.81
C ILE A 139 -3.54 -2.45 14.93
N LEU A 140 -4.87 -2.41 14.85
CA LEU A 140 -5.68 -3.62 14.87
C LEU A 140 -5.36 -4.55 13.71
N ARG A 141 -5.34 -4.04 12.48
CA ARG A 141 -4.96 -4.82 11.29
C ARG A 141 -3.63 -5.54 11.47
N ASP A 142 -2.64 -4.87 12.04
CA ASP A 142 -1.28 -5.40 12.14
C ASP A 142 -1.11 -6.38 13.31
N ASN A 143 -1.88 -6.23 14.39
CA ASN A 143 -1.68 -6.99 15.63
C ASN A 143 -2.81 -7.96 15.96
N PHE A 144 -4.03 -7.75 15.44
CA PHE A 144 -5.19 -8.56 15.80
C PHE A 144 -4.97 -10.04 15.46
N ASN A 145 -5.15 -10.93 16.45
CA ASN A 145 -5.03 -12.36 16.33
C ASN A 145 -6.06 -13.06 17.24
N GLN A 146 -6.04 -14.39 17.28
CA GLN A 146 -6.99 -15.19 18.06
C GLN A 146 -6.80 -15.07 19.59
N ASP A 147 -5.71 -14.51 20.05
CA ASP A 147 -5.42 -14.34 21.49
C ASP A 147 -6.06 -13.08 22.08
N PHE A 148 -6.64 -12.22 21.23
CA PHE A 148 -7.38 -11.05 21.70
C PHE A 148 -8.71 -11.44 22.31
N VAL A 149 -8.91 -11.07 23.57
CA VAL A 149 -10.15 -11.30 24.33
C VAL A 149 -11.10 -10.12 24.19
N SER A 150 -10.58 -8.91 24.16
CA SER A 150 -11.39 -7.69 24.03
C SER A 150 -10.58 -6.54 23.42
N ILE A 151 -11.29 -5.61 22.79
CA ILE A 151 -10.76 -4.34 22.29
C ILE A 151 -11.58 -3.25 22.96
N ILE A 152 -10.93 -2.35 23.69
CA ILE A 152 -11.57 -1.25 24.37
C ILE A 152 -11.19 0.04 23.67
N CYS A 153 -12.19 0.82 23.26
CA CYS A 153 -11.99 2.12 22.63
C CYS A 153 -12.88 3.15 23.34
N ASN A 154 -12.34 4.35 23.55
CA ASN A 154 -13.06 5.46 24.16
C ASN A 154 -13.82 6.33 23.14
N GLU A 155 -13.78 5.96 21.85
CA GLU A 155 -14.48 6.68 20.79
C GLU A 155 -15.53 5.77 20.12
N GLU A 156 -16.81 6.07 20.37
CA GLU A 156 -17.95 5.29 19.92
C GLU A 156 -17.98 5.08 18.40
N LYS A 157 -17.61 6.11 17.62
CA LYS A 157 -17.55 6.03 16.14
C LYS A 157 -16.50 5.06 15.61
N MET A 158 -15.51 4.70 16.41
CA MET A 158 -14.48 3.72 16.03
C MET A 158 -14.90 2.30 16.37
N VAL A 159 -15.78 2.10 17.36
CA VAL A 159 -16.28 0.78 17.75
C VAL A 159 -17.30 0.24 16.74
N ALA A 160 -18.02 1.12 16.06
CA ALA A 160 -19.08 0.77 15.10
C ALA A 160 -18.57 0.48 13.67
N ARG A 161 -17.25 0.48 13.43
CA ARG A 161 -16.60 0.18 12.16
C ARG A 161 -16.07 -1.25 12.11
#